data_8dcbbc7076ab0aba0171d175ad4ada00
#
_entry.id   8dcbbc7076ab0aba0171d175ad4ada00
#
_cell.length_a   1.000
_cell.length_b   1.000
_cell.length_c   1.000
_cell.angle_alpha   90.00
_cell.angle_beta   90.00
_cell.angle_gamma   90.00
#
_symmetry.space_group_name_H-M   'P 1'
#
loop_
_entity.id
_entity.type
_entity.pdbx_description
1 polymer ?
#
loop_
_entity_poly.entity_id
_entity_poly.type
_entity_poly.pdbx_seq_one_letter_code
_entity_poly.pdbx_strand_id
1 'polypeptide(L)' 'MIKSMTGFGRCEIEEDNRKITVEIKSVNHRYLDVNVKLPKKLSFFESAVRNLIKEYIQRGKVDIFITCEDFN' A
#
# COMPACT_ATOMS: atom_id res chain seq x y z
N MET A 1 14.64 9.12 -2.86
CA MET A 1 13.56 10.06 -3.01
C MET A 1 12.79 9.86 -4.30
N ILE A 2 11.50 9.91 -4.22
CA ILE A 2 10.63 9.64 -5.36
C ILE A 2 10.21 10.95 -5.99
N LYS A 3 10.46 11.09 -7.26
CA LYS A 3 10.09 12.30 -7.97
C LYS A 3 9.12 12.04 -9.09
N SER A 4 8.96 10.81 -9.45
CA SER A 4 8.15 10.45 -10.59
C SER A 4 6.70 10.33 -10.20
N MET A 5 5.81 10.73 -11.07
CA MET A 5 4.40 10.54 -10.87
C MET A 5 4.02 9.08 -11.00
N THR A 6 4.79 8.36 -11.74
CA THR A 6 4.60 6.94 -11.90
C THR A 6 5.67 6.24 -11.10
N GLY A 7 5.26 5.33 -10.26
CA GLY A 7 6.24 4.70 -9.43
C GLY A 7 5.82 3.35 -8.93
N PHE A 8 6.81 2.65 -8.46
CA PHE A 8 6.61 1.35 -7.87
C PHE A 8 7.49 1.26 -6.64
N GLY A 9 6.89 0.94 -5.52
CA GLY A 9 7.62 0.81 -4.29
C GLY A 9 7.35 -0.52 -3.64
N ARG A 10 8.31 -0.99 -2.87
CA ARG A 10 8.17 -2.23 -2.16
C ARG A 10 8.89 -2.13 -0.83
N CYS A 11 8.26 -2.65 0.19
CA CYS A 11 8.81 -2.62 1.53
C CYS A 11 8.53 -3.93 2.21
N GLU A 12 9.51 -4.46 2.93
CA GLU A 12 9.34 -5.70 3.67
C GLU A 12 9.66 -5.46 5.11
N ILE A 13 8.79 -5.95 5.98
CA ILE A 13 8.98 -5.80 7.41
C ILE A 13 8.92 -7.20 8.02
N GLU A 14 9.93 -7.53 8.81
CA GLU A 14 9.97 -8.81 9.52
C GLU A 14 9.94 -8.55 11.01
N GLU A 15 9.02 -9.19 11.67
CA GLU A 15 9.02 -9.10 13.13
C GLU A 15 8.28 -10.30 13.70
N ASP A 16 8.86 -10.88 14.73
CA ASP A 16 8.22 -11.95 15.51
C ASP A 16 7.65 -13.07 14.67
N ASN A 17 8.45 -13.71 13.87
CA ASN A 17 7.98 -14.86 13.08
C ASN A 17 6.95 -14.47 12.04
N ARG A 18 7.03 -13.24 11.57
CA ARG A 18 6.05 -12.74 10.62
C ARG A 18 6.75 -11.85 9.63
N LYS A 19 6.33 -11.94 8.39
CA LYS A 19 6.87 -11.09 7.35
C LYS A 19 5.73 -10.39 6.65
N ILE A 20 5.79 -9.08 6.59
CA ILE A 20 4.78 -8.27 5.91
C ILE A 20 5.43 -7.61 4.73
N THR A 21 4.86 -7.80 3.57
CA THR A 21 5.34 -7.19 2.34
C THR A 21 4.31 -6.20 1.84
N VAL A 22 4.76 -5.00 1.57
CA VAL A 22 3.90 -3.95 1.06
C VAL A 22 4.41 -3.51 -0.30
N GLU A 23 3.55 -3.57 -1.30
CA GLU A 23 3.88 -3.13 -2.64
C GLU A 23 2.93 -2.03 -3.04
N ILE A 24 3.47 -0.95 -3.58
CA ILE A 24 2.70 0.21 -3.97
C ILE A 24 3.01 0.53 -5.41
N LYS A 25 1.97 0.66 -6.22
CA LYS A 25 2.09 1.10 -7.60
C LYS A 25 1.27 2.37 -7.77
N SER A 26 1.85 3.38 -8.36
CA SER A 26 1.13 4.60 -8.61
C SER A 26 1.33 5.03 -10.05
N VAL A 27 0.26 5.52 -10.65
CA VAL A 27 0.31 6.01 -12.01
C VAL A 27 -0.44 7.32 -12.09
N ASN A 28 -0.13 8.09 -13.09
CA ASN A 28 -0.82 9.33 -13.36
C ASN A 28 -2.27 9.07 -13.69
N HIS A 29 -3.14 9.81 -13.07
CA HIS A 29 -4.54 9.66 -13.35
C HIS A 29 -5.25 10.96 -13.02
N ARG A 30 -6.35 11.19 -13.70
CA ARG A 30 -7.11 12.41 -13.54
C ARG A 30 -7.77 12.50 -12.17
N TYR A 31 -8.22 11.38 -11.66
CA TYR A 31 -8.94 11.32 -10.39
C TYR A 31 -8.16 10.48 -9.41
N LEU A 32 -8.47 10.67 -8.15
CA LEU A 32 -7.87 9.83 -7.12
C LEU A 32 -8.58 8.49 -7.09
N ASP A 33 -7.82 7.44 -7.25
CA ASP A 33 -8.34 6.09 -7.23
C ASP A 33 -7.39 5.25 -6.39
N VAL A 34 -7.84 4.81 -5.24
CA VAL A 34 -7.02 4.06 -4.31
C VAL A 34 -7.59 2.66 -4.17
N ASN A 35 -6.77 1.67 -4.44
CA ASN A 35 -7.12 0.28 -4.25
C ASN A 35 -6.18 -0.34 -3.25
N VAL A 36 -6.74 -0.96 -2.22
CA VAL A 36 -5.96 -1.57 -1.17
C VAL A 36 -6.36 -3.03 -1.08
N LYS A 37 -5.38 -3.91 -1.15
CA LYS A 37 -5.62 -5.34 -0.99
C LYS A 37 -4.87 -5.85 0.22
N LEU A 38 -5.60 -6.38 1.16
CA LEU A 38 -5.07 -6.86 2.42
C LEU A 38 -5.53 -8.27 2.69
N PRO A 39 -4.73 -9.04 3.43
CA PRO A 39 -5.24 -10.30 3.97
C PRO A 39 -6.39 -10.01 4.94
N LYS A 40 -7.21 -11.01 5.12
CA LYS A 40 -8.37 -10.86 5.97
C LYS A 40 -7.99 -10.40 7.38
N LYS A 41 -6.91 -10.93 7.90
CA LYS A 41 -6.50 -10.60 9.26
C LYS A 41 -6.01 -9.16 9.41
N LEU A 42 -5.72 -8.51 8.30
CA LEU A 42 -5.27 -7.13 8.33
C LEU A 42 -6.31 -6.16 7.78
N SER A 43 -7.50 -6.63 7.54
CA SER A 43 -8.50 -5.79 6.89
C SER A 43 -8.84 -4.56 7.71
N PHE A 44 -8.62 -4.60 9.01
CA PHE A 44 -8.92 -3.43 9.85
C PHE A 44 -7.98 -2.27 9.55
N PHE A 45 -6.88 -2.51 8.87
CA PHE A 45 -5.96 -1.44 8.48
C PHE A 45 -6.42 -0.71 7.23
N GLU A 46 -7.38 -1.24 6.52
CA GLU A 46 -7.72 -0.71 5.21
C GLU A 46 -8.11 0.77 5.28
N SER A 47 -8.96 1.12 6.21
CA SER A 47 -9.39 2.50 6.34
C SER A 47 -8.24 3.42 6.65
N ALA A 48 -7.36 3.00 7.55
CA ALA A 48 -6.22 3.82 7.94
C ALA A 48 -5.30 4.06 6.76
N VAL A 49 -5.02 3.00 6.00
CA VAL A 49 -4.15 3.12 4.85
C VAL A 49 -4.77 4.04 3.80
N ARG A 50 -6.05 3.86 3.55
CA ARG A 50 -6.75 4.67 2.57
C ARG A 50 -6.73 6.16 2.95
N ASN A 51 -6.98 6.44 4.20
CA ASN A 51 -6.97 7.82 4.67
C ASN A 51 -5.59 8.43 4.58
N LEU A 52 -4.58 7.65 4.92
CA LEU A 52 -3.21 8.14 4.85
C LEU A 52 -2.84 8.49 3.42
N ILE A 53 -3.19 7.65 2.48
CA ILE A 53 -2.90 7.90 1.08
C ILE A 53 -3.59 9.17 0.60
N LYS A 54 -4.83 9.36 1.01
CA LYS A 54 -5.59 10.54 0.59
C LYS A 54 -4.97 11.83 1.09
N GLU A 55 -4.28 11.77 2.22
CA GLU A 55 -3.62 12.95 2.74
C GLU A 55 -2.41 13.34 1.91
N TYR A 56 -1.74 12.35 1.33
CA TYR A 56 -0.50 12.59 0.62
C TYR A 56 -0.70 12.75 -0.87
N ILE A 57 -1.73 12.14 -1.42
CA ILE A 57 -1.94 12.12 -2.85
C ILE A 57 -3.33 12.66 -3.14
N GLN A 58 -3.39 13.69 -3.95
CA GLN A 58 -4.66 14.31 -4.27
C GLN A 58 -5.29 13.72 -5.50
N ARG A 59 -4.48 13.16 -6.38
CA ARG A 59 -5.01 12.50 -7.56
C ARG A 59 -3.98 11.50 -8.06
N GLY A 60 -4.45 10.57 -8.86
CA GLY A 60 -3.62 9.52 -9.36
C GLY A 60 -4.23 8.18 -8.97
N LYS A 61 -3.77 7.16 -9.62
CA LYS A 61 -4.24 5.82 -9.32
C LYS A 61 -3.18 5.09 -8.51
N VAL A 62 -3.55 4.64 -7.33
CA VAL A 62 -2.63 3.97 -6.41
C VAL A 62 -3.15 2.59 -6.10
N ASP A 63 -2.33 1.59 -6.34
CA ASP A 63 -2.65 0.22 -5.99
C ASP A 63 -1.69 -0.23 -4.89
N ILE A 64 -2.24 -0.70 -3.80
CA ILE A 64 -1.45 -1.15 -2.66
C ILE A 64 -1.77 -2.61 -2.41
N PHE A 65 -0.72 -3.42 -2.36
CA PHE A 65 -0.85 -4.84 -2.07
C PHE A 65 -0.06 -5.14 -0.82
N ILE A 66 -0.72 -5.71 0.15
CA ILE A 66 -0.08 -6.06 1.41
C ILE A 66 -0.28 -7.53 1.64
N THR A 67 0.82 -8.24 1.86
CA THR A 67 0.78 -9.66 2.16
C THR A 67 1.45 -9.89 3.50
N CYS A 68 1.02 -10.93 4.17
CA CYS A 68 1.54 -11.28 5.48
C CYS A 68 1.81 -12.76 5.52
N GLU A 69 3.03 -13.13 5.89
CA GLU A 69 3.42 -14.52 6.02
C GLU A 69 3.81 -14.80 7.46
N ASP A 70 3.32 -15.88 7.99
CA ASP A 70 3.71 -16.33 9.32
C ASP A 70 4.70 -17.45 9.16
N PHE A 71 5.80 -17.37 9.91
CA PHE A 71 6.84 -18.36 9.83
C PHE A 71 6.67 -19.45 10.83
N ASN A 72 5.69 -19.62 11.43
CA ASN A 72 5.59 -20.53 12.51
C ASN A 72 5.55 -21.97 12.13
#